data_e1a64b5d1884752acd49ee28f458a4e2
#
_entry.id   e1a64b5d1884752acd49ee28f458a4e2
#
_cell.length_a   1.000
_cell.length_b   1.000
_cell.length_c   1.000
_cell.angle_alpha   90.00
_cell.angle_beta   90.00
_cell.angle_gamma   90.00
#
_symmetry.space_group_name_H-M   'P 1'
#
loop_
_entity.id
_entity.type
_entity.pdbx_description
1 polymer ?
#
loop_
_entity_poly.entity_id
_entity_poly.type
_entity_poly.pdbx_seq_one_letter_code
_entity_poly.pdbx_strand_id
1 'polypeptide(L)'
;MAHQLIGFYTVADDTDGILKVMRSYQYYATSRITSRVAMRRWADRDQMGGYIWHTTGSGKTLTSFKSAQLIAASKDADKVVFLMDRVELGTQSLLDYRGFADDTDSVQATENTDILVAKLRSDDPANTLIVTSIQKMSRVEEENGFNAHDIELIQNKRVVFIIDEAHRDVFGEMLRTIKETFPNAMFFGFTGTPIHDENQKKMSTTSDVFGNELHRYSIADGIRDKNVLGFDPYMVPTYKDRDLRKAVALERAKATTEAEALADPKKKKVYLHYMDHTKVPMAGYVQADGSYLKGIEDYLPVSQYEREEHQCAVVDDILENWTTLSHDSKFHAIFATSSIPEAIQYYKLFKAKGNLKITALFDPSIDNNGKVQFTRDYTG
;
A
#
# COMPACT_ATOMS: atom_id res chain seq x y z
N MET A 1 14.08 -9.95 -29.69
CA MET A 1 13.22 -10.01 -28.50
C MET A 1 13.60 -11.15 -27.55
N ALA A 2 13.54 -12.44 -27.91
CA ALA A 2 13.89 -13.54 -26.99
C ALA A 2 15.31 -13.44 -26.43
N HIS A 3 16.30 -13.11 -27.27
CA HIS A 3 17.68 -12.93 -26.85
C HIS A 3 17.87 -11.78 -25.83
N GLN A 4 17.10 -10.68 -26.00
CA GLN A 4 17.11 -9.57 -25.05
C GLN A 4 16.46 -9.97 -23.71
N LEU A 5 15.34 -10.70 -23.75
CA LEU A 5 14.66 -11.18 -22.55
C LEU A 5 15.57 -12.11 -21.74
N ILE A 6 16.20 -13.08 -22.40
CA ILE A 6 17.06 -14.05 -21.69
C ILE A 6 18.37 -13.38 -21.23
N GLY A 7 18.97 -12.50 -22.03
CA GLY A 7 20.25 -11.89 -21.71
C GLY A 7 20.18 -10.75 -20.69
N PHE A 8 19.16 -9.88 -20.79
CA PHE A 8 19.10 -8.64 -19.99
C PHE A 8 17.96 -8.60 -18.97
N TYR A 9 16.89 -9.40 -19.16
CA TYR A 9 15.71 -9.38 -18.32
C TYR A 9 15.49 -10.70 -17.57
N THR A 10 16.58 -11.42 -17.33
CA THR A 10 16.64 -12.55 -16.42
C THR A 10 17.36 -12.11 -15.14
N VAL A 11 16.89 -12.59 -14.01
CA VAL A 11 17.47 -12.35 -12.69
C VAL A 11 17.81 -13.70 -12.09
N ALA A 12 19.04 -13.88 -11.67
CA ALA A 12 19.42 -15.02 -10.84
C ALA A 12 18.83 -14.79 -9.45
N ASP A 13 18.23 -15.83 -8.89
CA ASP A 13 17.73 -15.81 -7.53
C ASP A 13 18.49 -16.86 -6.74
N ASP A 14 19.49 -16.42 -6.00
CA ASP A 14 20.36 -17.29 -5.21
C ASP A 14 19.61 -17.93 -4.03
N THR A 15 18.54 -17.29 -3.55
CA THR A 15 17.72 -17.81 -2.46
C THR A 15 16.97 -19.07 -2.91
N ASP A 16 16.37 -19.02 -4.09
CA ASP A 16 15.61 -20.13 -4.68
C ASP A 16 16.49 -21.02 -5.57
N GLY A 17 17.70 -20.59 -5.92
CA GLY A 17 18.62 -21.30 -6.82
C GLY A 17 18.12 -21.41 -8.26
N ILE A 18 17.34 -20.42 -8.73
CA ILE A 18 16.68 -20.43 -10.05
C ILE A 18 16.93 -19.15 -10.83
N LEU A 19 16.76 -19.24 -12.15
CA LEU A 19 16.73 -18.08 -13.02
C LEU A 19 15.27 -17.63 -13.24
N LYS A 20 14.96 -16.42 -12.84
CA LYS A 20 13.64 -15.79 -13.01
C LYS A 20 13.65 -14.91 -14.24
N VAL A 21 12.95 -15.32 -15.30
CA VAL A 21 12.74 -14.49 -16.49
C VAL A 21 11.56 -13.56 -16.27
N MET A 22 11.75 -12.27 -16.55
CA MET A 22 10.67 -11.28 -16.40
C MET A 22 9.50 -11.60 -17.32
N ARG A 23 8.30 -11.45 -16.78
CA ARG A 23 7.05 -11.52 -17.56
C ARG A 23 6.90 -10.28 -18.45
N SER A 24 6.05 -10.37 -19.46
CA SER A 24 5.89 -9.31 -20.45
C SER A 24 5.58 -7.94 -19.82
N TYR A 25 4.65 -7.87 -18.88
CA TYR A 25 4.30 -6.61 -18.22
C TYR A 25 5.46 -6.04 -17.38
N GLN A 26 6.28 -6.89 -16.75
CA GLN A 26 7.48 -6.47 -16.02
C GLN A 26 8.54 -5.91 -16.97
N TYR A 27 8.76 -6.58 -18.12
CA TYR A 27 9.63 -6.10 -19.17
C TYR A 27 9.23 -4.71 -19.65
N TYR A 28 7.93 -4.51 -19.95
CA TYR A 28 7.46 -3.20 -20.43
C TYR A 28 7.59 -2.11 -19.37
N ALA A 29 7.29 -2.42 -18.11
CA ALA A 29 7.48 -1.48 -17.01
C ALA A 29 8.96 -1.06 -16.88
N THR A 30 9.86 -2.03 -16.81
CA THR A 30 11.31 -1.80 -16.73
C THR A 30 11.83 -1.02 -17.94
N SER A 31 11.42 -1.39 -19.15
CA SER A 31 11.83 -0.71 -20.38
C SER A 31 11.39 0.75 -20.40
N ARG A 32 10.19 1.08 -19.91
CA ARG A 32 9.71 2.46 -19.82
C ARG A 32 10.50 3.29 -18.81
N ILE A 33 10.85 2.71 -17.67
CA ILE A 33 11.69 3.37 -16.66
C ILE A 33 13.09 3.64 -17.23
N THR A 34 13.76 2.62 -17.77
CA THR A 34 15.12 2.78 -18.32
C THR A 34 15.16 3.77 -19.48
N SER A 35 14.17 3.71 -20.39
CA SER A 35 14.05 4.68 -21.48
C SER A 35 13.82 6.11 -20.97
N ARG A 36 13.03 6.28 -19.91
CA ARG A 36 12.78 7.59 -19.31
C ARG A 36 14.04 8.19 -18.72
N VAL A 37 14.91 7.37 -18.09
CA VAL A 37 16.21 7.81 -17.57
C VAL A 37 17.18 8.13 -18.72
N ALA A 38 17.29 7.26 -19.73
CA ALA A 38 18.18 7.46 -20.87
C ALA A 38 17.86 8.73 -21.68
N MET A 39 16.57 9.10 -21.77
CA MET A 39 16.13 10.31 -22.48
C MET A 39 16.18 11.58 -21.62
N ARG A 40 16.59 11.47 -20.37
CA ARG A 40 16.58 12.57 -19.42
C ARG A 40 17.59 13.66 -19.78
N ARG A 41 17.11 14.91 -19.82
CA ARG A 41 17.97 16.10 -19.83
C ARG A 41 18.20 16.55 -18.39
N TRP A 42 19.33 16.16 -17.81
CA TRP A 42 19.61 16.41 -16.39
C TRP A 42 19.66 17.89 -16.01
N ALA A 43 19.92 18.78 -16.97
CA ALA A 43 19.91 20.22 -16.74
C ALA A 43 18.52 20.81 -16.47
N ASP A 44 17.44 20.11 -16.86
CA ASP A 44 16.07 20.63 -16.74
C ASP A 44 15.54 20.58 -15.29
N ARG A 45 16.23 19.90 -14.38
CA ARG A 45 15.85 19.72 -12.95
C ARG A 45 14.44 19.21 -12.72
N ASP A 46 13.82 18.57 -13.72
CA ASP A 46 12.52 17.94 -13.57
C ASP A 46 12.66 16.64 -12.80
N GLN A 47 12.08 16.53 -11.61
CA GLN A 47 12.18 15.36 -10.74
C GLN A 47 11.13 14.27 -11.06
N MET A 48 10.24 14.53 -12.01
CA MET A 48 9.14 13.64 -12.35
C MET A 48 9.59 12.46 -13.22
N GLY A 49 9.94 11.35 -12.59
CA GLY A 49 10.27 10.08 -13.25
C GLY A 49 9.02 9.40 -13.80
N GLY A 50 8.04 9.21 -12.95
CA GLY A 50 6.79 8.50 -13.19
C GLY A 50 6.51 7.42 -12.15
N TYR A 51 5.37 6.74 -12.26
CA TYR A 51 5.06 5.61 -11.39
C TYR A 51 4.59 4.38 -12.14
N ILE A 52 4.76 3.23 -11.51
CA ILE A 52 4.32 1.90 -11.95
C ILE A 52 3.20 1.44 -11.04
N TRP A 53 2.05 1.19 -11.63
CA TRP A 53 0.91 0.58 -10.94
C TRP A 53 0.90 -0.92 -11.20
N HIS A 54 1.45 -1.69 -10.31
CA HIS A 54 1.42 -3.14 -10.35
C HIS A 54 0.76 -3.70 -9.10
N THR A 55 -0.25 -4.56 -9.27
CA THR A 55 -0.98 -5.17 -8.15
C THR A 55 -0.07 -5.99 -7.24
N THR A 56 -0.50 -6.21 -6.01
CA THR A 56 0.18 -7.11 -5.06
C THR A 56 0.27 -8.52 -5.66
N GLY A 57 1.39 -9.20 -5.42
CA GLY A 57 1.65 -10.53 -6.01
C GLY A 57 2.13 -10.53 -7.47
N SER A 58 2.23 -9.37 -8.13
CA SER A 58 2.74 -9.26 -9.51
C SER A 58 4.26 -9.29 -9.65
N GLY A 59 5.01 -9.37 -8.54
CA GLY A 59 6.48 -9.32 -8.55
C GLY A 59 7.03 -7.90 -8.73
N LYS A 60 6.45 -6.90 -8.05
CA LYS A 60 6.95 -5.52 -8.01
C LYS A 60 8.42 -5.45 -7.62
N THR A 61 8.81 -6.18 -6.57
CA THR A 61 10.19 -6.25 -6.07
C THR A 61 11.18 -6.65 -7.15
N LEU A 62 10.88 -7.69 -7.93
CA LEU A 62 11.72 -8.11 -9.06
C LEU A 62 11.79 -7.05 -10.15
N THR A 63 10.66 -6.40 -10.47
CA THR A 63 10.57 -5.37 -11.50
C THR A 63 11.37 -4.13 -11.13
N SER A 64 11.24 -3.66 -9.88
CA SER A 64 11.94 -2.49 -9.36
C SER A 64 13.45 -2.73 -9.25
N PHE A 65 13.85 -3.90 -8.74
CA PHE A 65 15.25 -4.30 -8.68
C PHE A 65 15.90 -4.35 -10.07
N LYS A 66 15.25 -5.03 -11.02
CA LYS A 66 15.81 -5.13 -12.38
C LYS A 66 15.89 -3.78 -13.06
N SER A 67 14.95 -2.89 -12.82
CA SER A 67 15.00 -1.51 -13.31
C SER A 67 16.23 -0.78 -12.75
N ALA A 68 16.46 -0.90 -11.43
CA ALA A 68 17.63 -0.31 -10.78
C ALA A 68 18.96 -0.85 -11.33
N GLN A 69 19.04 -2.18 -11.46
CA GLN A 69 20.25 -2.86 -12.01
C GLN A 69 20.55 -2.40 -13.43
N LEU A 70 19.55 -2.34 -14.31
CA LEU A 70 19.76 -1.92 -15.70
C LEU A 70 20.17 -0.44 -15.80
N ILE A 71 19.59 0.45 -14.97
CA ILE A 71 20.00 1.86 -14.94
C ILE A 71 21.45 1.99 -14.43
N ALA A 72 21.80 1.27 -13.38
CA ALA A 72 23.16 1.28 -12.86
C ALA A 72 24.18 0.78 -13.90
N ALA A 73 23.84 -0.27 -14.66
CA ALA A 73 24.69 -0.83 -15.71
C ALA A 73 24.80 0.06 -16.95
N SER A 74 23.76 0.85 -17.29
CA SER A 74 23.74 1.71 -18.48
C SER A 74 24.64 2.95 -18.36
N LYS A 75 24.98 3.36 -17.12
CA LYS A 75 25.73 4.60 -16.82
C LYS A 75 24.94 5.89 -17.17
N ASP A 76 23.64 5.80 -17.37
CA ASP A 76 22.78 6.97 -17.59
C ASP A 76 22.55 7.77 -16.29
N ALA A 77 22.82 7.16 -15.14
CA ALA A 77 22.84 7.77 -13.82
C ALA A 77 24.16 7.46 -13.09
N ASP A 78 24.59 8.36 -12.22
CA ASP A 78 25.78 8.18 -11.38
C ASP A 78 25.46 7.36 -10.13
N LYS A 79 24.21 7.49 -9.65
CA LYS A 79 23.68 6.73 -8.51
C LYS A 79 22.26 6.28 -8.76
N VAL A 80 21.96 5.06 -8.34
CA VAL A 80 20.60 4.51 -8.26
C VAL A 80 20.33 4.14 -6.82
N VAL A 81 19.37 4.81 -6.21
CA VAL A 81 19.02 4.62 -4.79
C VAL A 81 17.66 3.98 -4.69
N PHE A 82 17.63 2.79 -4.12
CA PHE A 82 16.39 2.10 -3.81
C PHE A 82 15.95 2.43 -2.38
N LEU A 83 14.77 3.05 -2.27
CA LEU A 83 14.20 3.46 -1.00
C LEU A 83 13.11 2.49 -0.54
N MET A 84 13.28 1.97 0.67
CA MET A 84 12.34 1.09 1.35
C MET A 84 11.87 1.71 2.66
N ASP A 85 10.75 1.25 3.21
CA ASP A 85 10.41 1.55 4.59
C ASP A 85 11.38 0.83 5.55
N ARG A 86 11.62 1.43 6.72
CA ARG A 86 12.51 0.88 7.75
C ARG A 86 12.09 -0.53 8.20
N VAL A 87 10.80 -0.77 8.28
CA VAL A 87 10.23 -2.07 8.67
C VAL A 87 10.59 -3.13 7.63
N GLU A 88 10.64 -2.77 6.36
CA GLU A 88 10.93 -3.68 5.25
C GLU A 88 12.43 -4.02 5.10
N LEU A 89 13.33 -3.17 5.61
CA LEU A 89 14.78 -3.46 5.64
C LEU A 89 15.14 -4.70 6.48
N GLY A 90 14.27 -5.11 7.41
CA GLY A 90 14.41 -6.33 8.20
C GLY A 90 13.63 -7.53 7.65
N THR A 91 12.94 -7.38 6.52
CA THR A 91 12.00 -8.36 5.98
C THR A 91 12.51 -9.08 4.74
N GLN A 92 11.65 -9.96 4.21
CA GLN A 92 11.86 -10.74 3.00
C GLN A 92 12.35 -9.92 1.81
N SER A 93 11.88 -8.68 1.65
CA SER A 93 12.26 -7.83 0.51
C SER A 93 13.76 -7.55 0.43
N LEU A 94 14.43 -7.35 1.57
CA LEU A 94 15.89 -7.17 1.58
C LEU A 94 16.63 -8.46 1.25
N LEU A 95 16.13 -9.59 1.73
CA LEU A 95 16.67 -10.91 1.38
C LEU A 95 16.51 -11.19 -0.11
N ASP A 96 15.34 -10.88 -0.66
CA ASP A 96 15.08 -11.00 -2.10
C ASP A 96 16.02 -10.11 -2.92
N TYR A 97 16.24 -8.85 -2.48
CA TYR A 97 17.20 -7.95 -3.14
C TYR A 97 18.63 -8.45 -3.11
N ARG A 98 19.06 -9.02 -1.99
CA ARG A 98 20.38 -9.66 -1.87
C ARG A 98 20.50 -10.91 -2.71
N GLY A 99 19.41 -11.71 -2.75
CA GLY A 99 19.35 -12.92 -3.59
C GLY A 99 19.36 -12.62 -5.09
N PHE A 100 18.95 -11.42 -5.50
CA PHE A 100 18.96 -10.98 -6.90
C PHE A 100 20.25 -10.28 -7.32
N ALA A 101 21.10 -9.90 -6.39
CA ALA A 101 22.36 -9.23 -6.71
C ALA A 101 23.44 -10.25 -7.08
N ASP A 102 24.07 -10.05 -8.23
CA ASP A 102 25.20 -10.88 -8.70
C ASP A 102 26.41 -10.79 -7.76
N ASP A 103 26.47 -9.73 -6.92
CA ASP A 103 27.49 -9.52 -5.91
C ASP A 103 26.82 -9.02 -4.62
N THR A 104 26.94 -9.79 -3.55
CA THR A 104 26.37 -9.46 -2.23
C THR A 104 26.89 -8.15 -1.65
N ASP A 105 28.03 -7.66 -2.13
CA ASP A 105 28.61 -6.38 -1.73
C ASP A 105 27.96 -5.18 -2.43
N SER A 106 27.34 -5.36 -3.59
CA SER A 106 26.68 -4.28 -4.34
C SER A 106 25.33 -3.85 -3.74
N VAL A 107 24.65 -4.75 -3.02
CA VAL A 107 23.40 -4.46 -2.30
C VAL A 107 23.67 -4.44 -0.80
N GLN A 108 24.37 -3.43 -0.34
CA GLN A 108 24.58 -3.26 1.11
C GLN A 108 23.48 -2.42 1.69
N ALA A 109 22.72 -3.00 2.65
CA ALA A 109 21.90 -2.21 3.54
C ALA A 109 22.82 -1.26 4.31
N THR A 110 22.61 0.03 4.15
CA THR A 110 23.39 1.03 4.89
C THR A 110 22.93 1.01 6.34
N GLU A 111 23.75 0.47 7.23
CA GLU A 111 23.42 0.41 8.65
C GLU A 111 23.55 1.76 9.34
N ASN A 112 24.39 2.65 8.80
CA ASN A 112 24.68 3.99 9.31
C ASN A 112 24.55 5.05 8.21
N THR A 113 24.14 6.27 8.56
CA THR A 113 24.02 7.40 7.64
C THR A 113 25.37 7.85 7.10
N ASP A 114 26.45 7.77 7.89
CA ASP A 114 27.81 8.08 7.45
C ASP A 114 28.26 7.19 6.29
N ILE A 115 27.96 5.88 6.38
CA ILE A 115 28.25 4.93 5.30
C ILE A 115 27.42 5.26 4.05
N LEU A 116 26.16 5.65 4.22
CA LEU A 116 25.28 6.06 3.14
C LEU A 116 25.87 7.23 2.37
N VAL A 117 26.33 8.26 3.06
CA VAL A 117 26.92 9.43 2.44
C VAL A 117 28.26 9.12 1.78
N ALA A 118 29.11 8.33 2.43
CA ALA A 118 30.36 7.87 1.83
C ALA A 118 30.11 7.17 0.47
N LYS A 119 29.06 6.33 0.40
CA LYS A 119 28.64 5.66 -0.86
C LYS A 119 28.05 6.63 -1.89
N LEU A 120 27.25 7.59 -1.46
CA LEU A 120 26.71 8.62 -2.37
C LEU A 120 27.81 9.47 -2.99
N ARG A 121 28.86 9.78 -2.24
CA ARG A 121 30.03 10.54 -2.71
C ARG A 121 30.97 9.73 -3.63
N SER A 122 31.10 8.44 -3.37
CA SER A 122 32.02 7.55 -4.08
C SER A 122 31.76 7.54 -5.58
N ASP A 123 32.81 7.51 -6.39
CA ASP A 123 32.73 7.28 -7.83
C ASP A 123 33.02 5.82 -8.20
N ASP A 124 33.21 4.97 -7.20
CA ASP A 124 33.37 3.53 -7.40
C ASP A 124 32.08 2.92 -7.99
N PRO A 125 32.17 2.19 -9.11
CA PRO A 125 31.04 1.49 -9.72
C PRO A 125 30.29 0.53 -8.76
N ALA A 126 30.99 -0.07 -7.80
CA ALA A 126 30.39 -0.92 -6.76
C ALA A 126 29.38 -0.16 -5.89
N ASN A 127 29.50 1.16 -5.79
CA ASN A 127 28.59 2.03 -5.03
C ASN A 127 27.55 2.73 -5.93
N THR A 128 27.33 2.28 -7.17
CA THR A 128 26.32 2.87 -8.04
C THR A 128 24.90 2.53 -7.59
N LEU A 129 24.64 1.28 -7.19
CA LEU A 129 23.35 0.83 -6.66
C LEU A 129 23.38 0.81 -5.13
N ILE A 130 22.52 1.59 -4.51
CA ILE A 130 22.43 1.74 -3.05
C ILE A 130 21.03 1.38 -2.59
N VAL A 131 20.90 0.51 -1.59
CA VAL A 131 19.64 0.18 -0.92
C VAL A 131 19.64 0.80 0.46
N THR A 132 18.62 1.59 0.80
CA THR A 132 18.51 2.25 2.10
C THR A 132 17.07 2.52 2.50
N SER A 133 16.85 2.90 3.76
CA SER A 133 15.53 3.34 4.20
C SER A 133 15.28 4.80 3.90
N ILE A 134 14.01 5.16 3.69
CA ILE A 134 13.59 6.53 3.49
C ILE A 134 13.93 7.41 4.70
N GLN A 135 13.83 6.84 5.93
CA GLN A 135 14.15 7.54 7.16
C GLN A 135 15.63 7.93 7.25
N LYS A 136 16.55 7.09 6.76
CA LYS A 136 17.98 7.42 6.69
C LYS A 136 18.27 8.44 5.60
N MET A 137 17.64 8.28 4.45
CA MET A 137 17.85 9.19 3.33
C MET A 137 17.35 10.61 3.64
N SER A 138 16.23 10.76 4.36
CA SER A 138 15.70 12.08 4.74
C SER A 138 16.56 12.82 5.76
N ARG A 139 17.48 12.13 6.45
CA ARG A 139 18.38 12.72 7.45
C ARG A 139 19.76 13.06 6.91
N VAL A 140 20.02 12.87 5.64
CA VAL A 140 21.33 13.10 5.02
C VAL A 140 21.83 14.55 5.22
N GLU A 141 20.92 15.53 5.32
CA GLU A 141 21.28 16.93 5.61
C GLU A 141 21.41 17.26 7.09
N GLU A 142 20.74 16.51 7.99
CA GLU A 142 20.62 16.86 9.39
C GLU A 142 21.78 16.36 10.27
N GLU A 143 22.53 15.35 9.82
CA GLU A 143 23.58 14.76 10.65
C GLU A 143 24.86 15.59 10.63
N ASN A 144 25.28 16.00 11.82
CA ASN A 144 26.47 16.78 12.12
C ASN A 144 27.74 16.02 11.68
N GLY A 145 28.23 16.27 10.49
CA GLY A 145 29.42 15.64 9.93
C GLY A 145 29.60 15.91 8.45
N PHE A 146 28.56 16.37 7.78
CA PHE A 146 28.62 16.77 6.38
C PHE A 146 29.03 18.25 6.28
N ASN A 147 30.12 18.47 5.58
CA ASN A 147 30.44 19.84 5.18
C ASN A 147 29.59 20.21 3.96
N ALA A 148 29.37 21.51 3.77
CA ALA A 148 28.59 22.02 2.64
C ALA A 148 29.11 21.52 1.27
N HIS A 149 30.40 21.24 1.17
CA HIS A 149 31.03 20.70 -0.02
C HIS A 149 30.59 19.26 -0.33
N ASP A 150 30.38 18.41 0.68
CA ASP A 150 29.91 17.04 0.49
C ASP A 150 28.48 17.01 -0.06
N ILE A 151 27.62 17.88 0.45
CA ILE A 151 26.24 18.03 0.00
C ILE A 151 26.21 18.53 -1.45
N GLU A 152 27.04 19.53 -1.78
CA GLU A 152 27.14 20.05 -3.14
C GLU A 152 27.61 18.97 -4.14
N LEU A 153 28.60 18.16 -3.78
CA LEU A 153 29.07 17.04 -4.62
C LEU A 153 27.96 16.03 -4.88
N ILE A 154 27.17 15.68 -3.87
CA ILE A 154 26.06 14.72 -4.00
C ILE A 154 24.92 15.32 -4.83
N GLN A 155 24.58 16.60 -4.62
CA GLN A 155 23.53 17.30 -5.36
C GLN A 155 23.82 17.44 -6.86
N ASN A 156 25.09 17.48 -7.25
CA ASN A 156 25.50 17.56 -8.65
C ASN A 156 25.50 16.21 -9.37
N LYS A 157 25.40 15.09 -8.66
CA LYS A 157 25.30 13.77 -9.28
C LYS A 157 23.93 13.52 -9.91
N ARG A 158 23.92 12.73 -10.98
CA ARG A 158 22.71 12.22 -11.62
C ARG A 158 22.16 11.07 -10.78
N VAL A 159 21.16 11.34 -9.95
CA VAL A 159 20.61 10.37 -9.00
C VAL A 159 19.24 9.92 -9.45
N VAL A 160 19.01 8.61 -9.47
CA VAL A 160 17.69 8.01 -9.70
C VAL A 160 17.21 7.35 -8.41
N PHE A 161 16.07 7.76 -7.92
CA PHE A 161 15.40 7.13 -6.78
C PHE A 161 14.30 6.18 -7.27
N ILE A 162 14.30 4.96 -6.76
CA ILE A 162 13.25 3.98 -6.95
C ILE A 162 12.63 3.69 -5.58
N ILE A 163 11.33 3.91 -5.47
CA ILE A 163 10.59 3.86 -4.21
C ILE A 163 9.55 2.76 -4.32
N ASP A 164 9.67 1.74 -3.47
CA ASP A 164 8.66 0.70 -3.35
C ASP A 164 7.56 1.13 -2.36
N GLU A 165 6.35 0.56 -2.53
CA GLU A 165 5.15 0.88 -1.74
C GLU A 165 4.87 2.39 -1.62
N ALA A 166 4.96 3.11 -2.73
CA ALA A 166 4.92 4.57 -2.83
C ALA A 166 3.60 5.23 -2.35
N HIS A 167 2.60 4.43 -1.96
CA HIS A 167 1.31 4.89 -1.42
C HIS A 167 1.31 5.11 0.09
N ARG A 168 2.36 4.73 0.81
CA ARG A 168 2.38 4.83 2.29
C ARG A 168 2.46 6.28 2.75
N ASP A 169 1.62 6.63 3.70
CA ASP A 169 1.51 7.98 4.28
C ASP A 169 2.82 8.53 4.87
N VAL A 170 3.69 7.65 5.35
CA VAL A 170 4.98 7.99 5.95
C VAL A 170 5.95 8.63 4.94
N PHE A 171 5.72 8.40 3.64
CA PHE A 171 6.61 8.92 2.59
C PHE A 171 6.44 10.41 2.31
N GLY A 172 5.29 11.02 2.61
CA GLY A 172 4.96 12.37 2.16
C GLY A 172 5.96 13.45 2.57
N GLU A 173 6.25 13.56 3.87
CA GLU A 173 7.12 14.59 4.43
C GLU A 173 8.61 14.26 4.18
N MET A 174 9.01 13.01 4.44
CA MET A 174 10.38 12.54 4.22
C MET A 174 10.78 12.59 2.76
N LEU A 175 9.87 12.22 1.85
CA LEU A 175 10.13 12.29 0.41
C LEU A 175 10.29 13.74 -0.06
N ARG A 176 9.52 14.67 0.52
CA ARG A 176 9.69 16.10 0.25
C ARG A 176 11.08 16.57 0.64
N THR A 177 11.56 16.25 1.85
CA THR A 177 12.92 16.57 2.29
C THR A 177 13.96 15.99 1.33
N ILE A 178 13.82 14.72 0.93
CA ILE A 178 14.75 14.11 -0.04
C ILE A 178 14.74 14.84 -1.39
N LYS A 179 13.57 15.26 -1.88
CA LYS A 179 13.46 16.02 -3.12
C LYS A 179 14.12 17.40 -3.04
N GLU A 180 14.05 18.05 -1.90
CA GLU A 180 14.72 19.33 -1.61
C GLU A 180 16.25 19.13 -1.56
N THR A 181 16.73 18.05 -0.93
CA THR A 181 18.15 17.70 -0.86
C THR A 181 18.73 17.32 -2.22
N PHE A 182 17.96 16.68 -3.11
CA PHE A 182 18.41 16.19 -4.41
C PHE A 182 17.67 16.84 -5.58
N PRO A 183 17.89 18.13 -5.87
CA PRO A 183 17.12 18.88 -6.87
C PRO A 183 17.30 18.37 -8.31
N ASN A 184 18.38 17.65 -8.60
CA ASN A 184 18.67 17.07 -9.91
C ASN A 184 18.23 15.61 -10.06
N ALA A 185 17.67 14.99 -9.00
CA ALA A 185 17.30 13.58 -9.03
C ALA A 185 16.01 13.32 -9.83
N MET A 186 15.81 12.06 -10.24
CA MET A 186 14.56 11.54 -10.77
C MET A 186 13.95 10.57 -9.77
N PHE A 187 12.63 10.61 -9.63
CA PHE A 187 11.90 9.78 -8.69
C PHE A 187 10.89 8.88 -9.41
N PHE A 188 11.00 7.57 -9.18
CA PHE A 188 10.06 6.56 -9.66
C PHE A 188 9.36 5.89 -8.49
N GLY A 189 8.02 5.79 -8.55
CA GLY A 189 7.22 5.11 -7.54
C GLY A 189 6.70 3.77 -8.04
N PHE A 190 6.74 2.73 -7.20
CA PHE A 190 6.05 1.47 -7.40
C PHE A 190 4.92 1.36 -6.38
N THR A 191 3.72 1.04 -6.82
CA THR A 191 2.57 0.90 -5.93
C THR A 191 1.56 -0.11 -6.46
N GLY A 192 0.90 -0.83 -5.55
CA GLY A 192 -0.26 -1.67 -5.88
C GLY A 192 -1.58 -0.90 -5.83
N THR A 193 -1.61 0.22 -5.12
CA THR A 193 -2.79 1.03 -4.82
C THR A 193 -2.47 2.52 -4.98
N PRO A 194 -2.40 3.04 -6.22
CA PRO A 194 -2.12 4.45 -6.43
C PRO A 194 -3.22 5.34 -5.81
N ILE A 195 -2.81 6.51 -5.35
CA ILE A 195 -3.72 7.52 -4.82
C ILE A 195 -4.14 8.40 -6.00
N HIS A 196 -5.44 8.39 -6.29
CA HIS A 196 -6.11 9.24 -7.26
C HIS A 196 -6.96 10.30 -6.52
N ASP A 197 -7.51 11.28 -7.25
CA ASP A 197 -8.36 12.33 -6.67
C ASP A 197 -9.54 11.77 -5.88
N GLU A 198 -10.11 10.64 -6.31
CA GLU A 198 -11.27 9.99 -5.70
C GLU A 198 -10.98 9.36 -4.33
N ASN A 199 -9.75 8.89 -4.10
CA ASN A 199 -9.34 8.23 -2.85
C ASN A 199 -8.30 9.02 -2.06
N GLN A 200 -8.12 10.30 -2.39
CA GLN A 200 -7.15 11.20 -1.79
C GLN A 200 -7.52 11.53 -0.33
N LYS A 201 -6.66 11.15 0.60
CA LYS A 201 -6.76 11.51 2.03
C LYS A 201 -5.91 12.74 2.39
N LYS A 202 -4.88 13.03 1.59
CA LYS A 202 -3.97 14.17 1.71
C LYS A 202 -3.99 14.96 0.40
N MET A 203 -3.46 16.18 0.40
CA MET A 203 -3.53 17.10 -0.74
C MET A 203 -2.63 16.73 -1.94
N SER A 204 -2.22 15.47 -2.10
CA SER A 204 -1.40 15.05 -3.24
C SER A 204 -1.75 13.65 -3.71
N THR A 205 -1.84 13.49 -5.01
CA THR A 205 -2.01 12.19 -5.67
C THR A 205 -0.66 11.52 -5.96
N THR A 206 -0.66 10.25 -6.36
CA THR A 206 0.57 9.57 -6.80
C THR A 206 1.19 10.27 -8.02
N SER A 207 0.37 10.80 -8.91
CA SER A 207 0.86 11.55 -10.08
C SER A 207 1.44 12.91 -9.74
N ASP A 208 0.94 13.60 -8.70
CA ASP A 208 1.53 14.86 -8.23
C ASP A 208 2.94 14.65 -7.67
N VAL A 209 3.17 13.48 -7.07
CA VAL A 209 4.46 13.16 -6.43
C VAL A 209 5.49 12.64 -7.44
N PHE A 210 5.10 11.76 -8.34
CA PHE A 210 6.04 11.03 -9.22
C PHE A 210 5.92 11.43 -10.69
N GLY A 211 4.84 12.07 -11.11
CA GLY A 211 4.52 12.32 -12.51
C GLY A 211 3.60 11.26 -13.11
N ASN A 212 3.65 11.11 -14.42
CA ASN A 212 2.72 10.27 -15.16
C ASN A 212 2.85 8.77 -14.83
N GLU A 213 1.73 8.04 -14.96
CA GLU A 213 1.72 6.59 -14.98
C GLU A 213 2.52 6.07 -16.19
N LEU A 214 3.58 5.31 -15.91
CA LEU A 214 4.40 4.72 -16.96
C LEU A 214 3.87 3.36 -17.40
N HIS A 215 3.37 2.56 -16.47
CA HIS A 215 2.84 1.25 -16.76
C HIS A 215 1.81 0.82 -15.72
N ARG A 216 0.79 0.09 -16.19
CA ARG A 216 -0.29 -0.47 -15.37
C ARG A 216 -0.37 -1.98 -15.55
N TYR A 217 -0.47 -2.69 -14.43
CA TYR A 217 -0.86 -4.09 -14.35
C TYR A 217 -1.77 -4.24 -13.14
N SER A 218 -3.06 -4.10 -13.38
CA SER A 218 -4.09 -4.09 -12.35
C SER A 218 -4.35 -5.48 -11.77
N ILE A 219 -5.13 -5.55 -10.68
CA ILE A 219 -5.57 -6.83 -10.12
C ILE A 219 -6.41 -7.62 -11.13
N ALA A 220 -7.23 -6.93 -11.95
CA ALA A 220 -8.02 -7.56 -13.00
C ALA A 220 -7.12 -8.21 -14.08
N ASP A 221 -6.03 -7.53 -14.46
CA ASP A 221 -5.02 -8.10 -15.38
C ASP A 221 -4.35 -9.32 -14.76
N GLY A 222 -3.98 -9.24 -13.46
CA GLY A 222 -3.35 -10.32 -12.73
C GLY A 222 -4.23 -11.58 -12.63
N ILE A 223 -5.53 -11.40 -12.38
CA ILE A 223 -6.51 -12.49 -12.33
C ILE A 223 -6.71 -13.08 -13.72
N ARG A 224 -6.92 -12.25 -14.76
CA ARG A 224 -7.05 -12.70 -16.15
C ARG A 224 -5.87 -13.54 -16.60
N ASP A 225 -4.67 -13.11 -16.28
CA ASP A 225 -3.42 -13.77 -16.65
C ASP A 225 -3.05 -14.95 -15.70
N LYS A 226 -3.90 -15.23 -14.72
CA LYS A 226 -3.70 -16.28 -13.69
C LYS A 226 -2.42 -16.12 -12.85
N ASN A 227 -1.93 -14.89 -12.73
CA ASN A 227 -0.79 -14.54 -11.88
C ASN A 227 -1.22 -14.17 -10.46
N VAL A 228 -2.47 -13.78 -10.30
CA VAL A 228 -3.13 -13.47 -9.02
C VAL A 228 -4.39 -14.32 -8.93
N LEU A 229 -4.66 -14.86 -7.75
CA LEU A 229 -5.88 -15.62 -7.52
C LEU A 229 -7.10 -14.69 -7.58
N GLY A 230 -8.16 -15.17 -8.19
CA GLY A 230 -9.46 -14.51 -8.11
C GLY A 230 -10.01 -14.57 -6.68
N PHE A 231 -10.97 -13.71 -6.40
CA PHE A 231 -11.71 -13.69 -5.14
C PHE A 231 -13.20 -13.61 -5.42
N ASP A 232 -13.97 -14.17 -4.52
CA ASP A 232 -15.43 -14.11 -4.54
C ASP A 232 -15.89 -13.33 -3.29
N PRO A 233 -16.44 -12.12 -3.42
CA PRO A 233 -16.86 -11.33 -2.27
C PRO A 233 -18.11 -11.95 -1.65
N TYR A 234 -18.02 -12.40 -0.40
CA TYR A 234 -19.13 -12.86 0.41
C TYR A 234 -19.54 -11.74 1.36
N MET A 235 -20.73 -11.19 1.15
CA MET A 235 -21.27 -10.10 1.96
C MET A 235 -22.29 -10.60 2.96
N VAL A 236 -22.08 -10.29 4.24
CA VAL A 236 -22.95 -10.70 5.34
C VAL A 236 -23.69 -9.49 5.89
N PRO A 237 -25.04 -9.41 5.75
CA PRO A 237 -25.81 -8.38 6.40
C PRO A 237 -26.00 -8.73 7.89
N THR A 238 -25.44 -7.93 8.78
CA THR A 238 -25.61 -8.09 10.24
C THR A 238 -26.82 -7.37 10.80
N TYR A 239 -27.42 -6.48 10.00
CA TYR A 239 -28.65 -5.76 10.31
C TYR A 239 -29.64 -5.91 9.16
N LYS A 240 -30.94 -5.81 9.50
CA LYS A 240 -31.99 -5.75 8.46
C LYS A 240 -31.98 -4.37 7.80
N ASP A 241 -31.88 -4.31 6.49
CA ASP A 241 -31.88 -3.07 5.70
C ASP A 241 -33.01 -2.13 6.08
N ARG A 242 -34.21 -2.67 6.32
CA ARG A 242 -35.37 -1.88 6.74
C ARG A 242 -35.15 -1.15 8.05
N ASP A 243 -34.48 -1.78 9.01
CA ASP A 243 -34.30 -1.22 10.36
C ASP A 243 -33.20 -0.12 10.31
N LEU A 244 -32.11 -0.36 9.58
CA LEU A 244 -31.09 0.66 9.33
C LEU A 244 -31.68 1.86 8.59
N ARG A 245 -32.43 1.62 7.53
CA ARG A 245 -33.07 2.66 6.73
C ARG A 245 -34.02 3.49 7.57
N LYS A 246 -34.81 2.86 8.42
CA LYS A 246 -35.73 3.53 9.34
C LYS A 246 -34.98 4.39 10.36
N ALA A 247 -33.91 3.88 10.93
CA ALA A 247 -33.06 4.64 11.88
C ALA A 247 -32.50 5.91 11.25
N VAL A 248 -31.88 5.77 10.06
CA VAL A 248 -31.36 6.91 9.30
C VAL A 248 -32.46 7.88 8.89
N ALA A 249 -33.60 7.38 8.41
CA ALA A 249 -34.72 8.23 7.99
C ALA A 249 -35.30 9.07 9.16
N LEU A 250 -35.42 8.48 10.36
CA LEU A 250 -35.85 9.19 11.57
C LEU A 250 -34.81 10.25 12.00
N GLU A 251 -33.53 9.90 12.02
CA GLU A 251 -32.47 10.83 12.39
C GLU A 251 -32.43 12.04 11.44
N ARG A 252 -32.49 11.79 10.13
CA ARG A 252 -32.48 12.84 9.11
C ARG A 252 -33.73 13.71 9.13
N ALA A 253 -34.89 13.13 9.47
CA ALA A 253 -36.14 13.86 9.69
C ALA A 253 -36.17 14.57 11.04
N LYS A 254 -35.17 14.41 11.92
CA LYS A 254 -35.16 14.92 13.29
C LYS A 254 -36.42 14.53 14.06
N ALA A 255 -36.79 13.25 14.00
CA ALA A 255 -37.92 12.65 14.67
C ALA A 255 -37.48 11.44 15.47
N THR A 256 -38.09 11.24 16.65
CA THR A 256 -37.81 10.08 17.51
C THR A 256 -38.69 8.88 17.17
N THR A 257 -39.85 9.12 16.56
CA THR A 257 -40.78 8.06 16.17
C THR A 257 -41.29 8.30 14.75
N GLU A 258 -41.74 7.21 14.12
CA GLU A 258 -42.36 7.27 12.79
C GLU A 258 -43.63 8.10 12.78
N ALA A 259 -44.45 8.00 13.87
CA ALA A 259 -45.64 8.81 14.01
C ALA A 259 -45.33 10.30 14.04
N GLU A 260 -44.29 10.72 14.74
CA GLU A 260 -43.80 12.10 14.77
C GLU A 260 -43.31 12.53 13.38
N ALA A 261 -42.55 11.70 12.69
CA ALA A 261 -42.04 11.99 11.35
C ALA A 261 -43.19 12.18 10.34
N LEU A 262 -44.26 11.43 10.44
CA LEU A 262 -45.38 11.48 9.52
C LEU A 262 -46.39 12.60 9.83
N ALA A 263 -46.42 13.10 11.07
CA ALA A 263 -47.34 14.18 11.49
C ALA A 263 -46.94 15.57 10.92
N ASP A 264 -45.66 15.85 10.79
CA ASP A 264 -45.15 17.11 10.24
C ASP A 264 -44.87 17.00 8.73
N PRO A 265 -45.44 17.87 7.89
CA PRO A 265 -45.25 17.79 6.43
C PRO A 265 -43.78 17.88 5.97
N LYS A 266 -42.93 18.65 6.68
CA LYS A 266 -41.49 18.77 6.33
C LYS A 266 -40.74 17.53 6.76
N LYS A 267 -40.94 17.06 7.97
CA LYS A 267 -40.32 15.82 8.47
C LYS A 267 -40.75 14.61 7.60
N LYS A 268 -42.05 14.53 7.26
CA LYS A 268 -42.59 13.49 6.39
C LYS A 268 -41.89 13.40 5.05
N LYS A 269 -41.65 14.54 4.39
CA LYS A 269 -40.94 14.57 3.11
C LYS A 269 -39.55 14.00 3.21
N VAL A 270 -38.81 14.34 4.27
CA VAL A 270 -37.46 13.83 4.53
C VAL A 270 -37.50 12.35 4.87
N TYR A 271 -38.37 11.94 5.79
CA TYR A 271 -38.51 10.53 6.21
C TYR A 271 -38.81 9.62 5.02
N LEU A 272 -39.78 9.97 4.20
CA LEU A 272 -40.17 9.18 3.02
C LEU A 272 -39.07 9.18 1.94
N HIS A 273 -38.28 10.22 1.83
CA HIS A 273 -37.13 10.23 0.92
C HIS A 273 -36.10 9.17 1.28
N TYR A 274 -35.70 9.06 2.55
CA TYR A 274 -34.73 8.07 3.01
C TYR A 274 -35.31 6.65 3.09
N MET A 275 -36.60 6.50 3.27
CA MET A 275 -37.30 5.21 3.22
C MET A 275 -37.42 4.65 1.79
N ASP A 276 -37.32 5.48 0.77
CA ASP A 276 -37.46 5.09 -0.61
C ASP A 276 -36.12 4.54 -1.17
N HIS A 277 -36.07 3.22 -1.37
CA HIS A 277 -34.89 2.53 -1.89
C HIS A 277 -34.51 2.91 -3.31
N THR A 278 -35.40 3.51 -4.07
CA THR A 278 -35.12 3.98 -5.43
C THR A 278 -34.40 5.32 -5.44
N LYS A 279 -34.53 6.10 -4.37
CA LYS A 279 -33.86 7.42 -4.21
C LYS A 279 -32.59 7.35 -3.43
N VAL A 280 -32.55 6.51 -2.39
CA VAL A 280 -31.38 6.32 -1.53
C VAL A 280 -31.06 4.84 -1.46
N PRO A 281 -30.02 4.34 -2.14
CA PRO A 281 -29.60 2.94 -2.07
C PRO A 281 -29.06 2.59 -0.68
N MET A 282 -28.82 1.31 -0.38
CA MET A 282 -28.16 0.92 0.87
C MET A 282 -26.69 1.34 0.87
N ALA A 283 -25.92 0.86 -0.07
CA ALA A 283 -24.52 1.29 -0.27
C ALA A 283 -24.48 2.45 -1.28
N GLY A 284 -23.64 3.45 -0.99
CA GLY A 284 -23.35 4.51 -1.96
C GLY A 284 -22.56 3.99 -3.17
N TYR A 285 -22.66 4.69 -4.30
CA TYR A 285 -21.91 4.34 -5.50
C TYR A 285 -21.61 5.56 -6.38
N VAL A 286 -20.57 5.43 -7.20
CA VAL A 286 -20.20 6.46 -8.18
C VAL A 286 -21.12 6.35 -9.39
N GLN A 287 -21.76 7.46 -9.76
CA GLN A 287 -22.66 7.56 -10.91
C GLN A 287 -21.86 7.69 -12.21
N ALA A 288 -22.55 7.58 -13.35
CA ALA A 288 -21.93 7.67 -14.67
C ALA A 288 -21.28 9.05 -14.97
N ASP A 289 -21.69 10.10 -14.25
CA ASP A 289 -21.13 11.46 -14.35
C ASP A 289 -19.92 11.70 -13.42
N GLY A 290 -19.49 10.65 -12.68
CA GLY A 290 -18.39 10.73 -11.71
C GLY A 290 -18.82 11.24 -10.33
N SER A 291 -20.08 11.66 -10.13
CA SER A 291 -20.56 12.08 -8.81
C SER A 291 -20.84 10.88 -7.90
N TYR A 292 -20.60 11.03 -6.59
CA TYR A 292 -20.91 10.00 -5.61
C TYR A 292 -22.32 10.17 -5.04
N LEU A 293 -23.19 9.16 -5.26
CA LEU A 293 -24.50 9.08 -4.63
C LEU A 293 -24.38 8.36 -3.28
N LYS A 294 -24.68 9.07 -2.20
CA LYS A 294 -24.65 8.50 -0.84
C LYS A 294 -25.78 7.50 -0.64
N GLY A 295 -25.42 6.36 -0.05
CA GLY A 295 -26.36 5.36 0.43
C GLY A 295 -26.72 5.53 1.91
N ILE A 296 -27.58 4.64 2.44
CA ILE A 296 -27.97 4.61 3.85
C ILE A 296 -26.74 4.37 4.74
N GLU A 297 -25.82 3.51 4.34
CA GLU A 297 -24.60 3.17 5.09
C GLU A 297 -23.68 4.37 5.31
N ASP A 298 -23.65 5.32 4.38
CA ASP A 298 -22.86 6.56 4.51
C ASP A 298 -23.37 7.51 5.62
N TYR A 299 -24.54 7.26 6.15
CA TYR A 299 -25.14 8.02 7.24
C TYR A 299 -25.07 7.32 8.60
N LEU A 300 -24.57 6.07 8.62
CA LEU A 300 -24.42 5.32 9.87
C LEU A 300 -23.12 5.74 10.58
N PRO A 301 -23.16 5.97 11.90
CA PRO A 301 -21.95 6.20 12.67
C PRO A 301 -21.11 4.91 12.73
N VAL A 302 -19.79 5.05 12.76
CA VAL A 302 -18.84 3.92 12.91
C VAL A 302 -19.17 3.10 14.16
N SER A 303 -19.61 3.75 15.25
CA SER A 303 -20.04 3.11 16.50
C SER A 303 -21.18 2.10 16.34
N GLN A 304 -21.93 2.14 15.23
CA GLN A 304 -22.95 1.13 14.94
C GLN A 304 -22.34 -0.26 14.76
N TYR A 305 -21.16 -0.33 14.16
CA TYR A 305 -20.41 -1.56 13.92
C TYR A 305 -19.55 -2.01 15.11
N GLU A 306 -19.41 -1.16 16.13
CA GLU A 306 -18.73 -1.48 17.40
C GLU A 306 -19.66 -2.14 18.43
N ARG A 307 -20.97 -2.23 18.14
CA ARG A 307 -21.94 -2.83 19.06
C ARG A 307 -21.74 -4.33 19.16
N GLU A 308 -21.92 -4.85 20.37
CA GLU A 308 -21.79 -6.28 20.67
C GLU A 308 -22.75 -7.14 19.82
N GLU A 309 -23.97 -6.65 19.55
CA GLU A 309 -24.93 -7.33 18.68
C GLU A 309 -24.41 -7.57 17.28
N HIS A 310 -23.75 -6.55 16.68
CA HIS A 310 -23.10 -6.68 15.38
C HIS A 310 -21.95 -7.68 15.43
N GLN A 311 -21.07 -7.55 16.41
CA GLN A 311 -19.91 -8.42 16.56
C GLN A 311 -20.31 -9.87 16.81
N CYS A 312 -21.36 -10.10 17.60
CA CYS A 312 -21.91 -11.43 17.78
C CYS A 312 -22.47 -12.02 16.48
N ALA A 313 -23.20 -11.23 15.70
CA ALA A 313 -23.73 -11.68 14.40
C ALA A 313 -22.62 -12.05 13.41
N VAL A 314 -21.53 -11.28 13.37
CA VAL A 314 -20.34 -11.60 12.55
C VAL A 314 -19.72 -12.93 12.98
N VAL A 315 -19.52 -13.13 14.29
CA VAL A 315 -18.93 -14.36 14.81
C VAL A 315 -19.82 -15.57 14.53
N ASP A 316 -21.14 -15.42 14.71
CA ASP A 316 -22.09 -16.49 14.46
C ASP A 316 -22.11 -16.91 12.99
N ASP A 317 -22.13 -15.94 12.05
CA ASP A 317 -22.05 -16.24 10.62
C ASP A 317 -20.74 -16.96 10.23
N ILE A 318 -19.62 -16.51 10.76
CA ILE A 318 -18.32 -17.16 10.49
C ILE A 318 -18.32 -18.61 11.03
N LEU A 319 -18.83 -18.83 12.25
CA LEU A 319 -18.86 -20.16 12.84
C LEU A 319 -19.81 -21.11 12.10
N GLU A 320 -20.98 -20.64 11.71
CA GLU A 320 -21.97 -21.40 10.95
C GLU A 320 -21.46 -21.82 9.57
N ASN A 321 -20.72 -20.93 8.90
CA ASN A 321 -20.24 -21.13 7.55
C ASN A 321 -18.79 -21.64 7.46
N TRP A 322 -18.11 -21.81 8.61
CA TRP A 322 -16.68 -22.13 8.64
C TRP A 322 -16.31 -23.38 7.81
N THR A 323 -17.05 -24.46 7.95
CA THR A 323 -16.77 -25.71 7.25
C THR A 323 -16.77 -25.51 5.73
N THR A 324 -17.75 -24.76 5.22
CA THR A 324 -17.88 -24.47 3.79
C THR A 324 -16.78 -23.53 3.32
N LEU A 325 -16.60 -22.38 4.00
CA LEU A 325 -15.65 -21.34 3.59
C LEU A 325 -14.19 -21.77 3.74
N SER A 326 -13.88 -22.59 4.74
CA SER A 326 -12.53 -23.14 4.97
C SER A 326 -12.22 -24.41 4.16
N HIS A 327 -13.16 -24.89 3.35
CA HIS A 327 -13.07 -26.20 2.66
C HIS A 327 -12.72 -27.34 3.63
N ASP A 328 -13.54 -27.56 4.63
CA ASP A 328 -13.33 -28.56 5.70
C ASP A 328 -12.03 -28.30 6.49
N SER A 329 -11.77 -27.07 6.85
CA SER A 329 -10.58 -26.63 7.61
C SER A 329 -9.24 -26.87 6.90
N LYS A 330 -9.24 -26.98 5.57
CA LYS A 330 -8.01 -27.07 4.76
C LYS A 330 -7.33 -25.71 4.61
N PHE A 331 -8.08 -24.62 4.74
CA PHE A 331 -7.57 -23.26 4.63
C PHE A 331 -7.74 -22.51 5.96
N HIS A 332 -6.79 -21.62 6.22
CA HIS A 332 -6.85 -20.65 7.30
C HIS A 332 -7.57 -19.40 6.83
N ALA A 333 -8.07 -18.59 7.78
CA ALA A 333 -8.65 -17.28 7.51
C ALA A 333 -7.86 -16.19 8.24
N ILE A 334 -7.84 -14.99 7.64
CA ILE A 334 -7.35 -13.78 8.28
C ILE A 334 -8.58 -12.89 8.52
N PHE A 335 -8.81 -12.53 9.78
CA PHE A 335 -9.86 -11.62 10.19
C PHE A 335 -9.25 -10.28 10.58
N ALA A 336 -9.46 -9.27 9.72
CA ALA A 336 -8.94 -7.92 9.95
C ALA A 336 -9.96 -7.08 10.74
N THR A 337 -9.49 -6.34 11.73
CA THR A 337 -10.28 -5.44 12.56
C THR A 337 -9.78 -4.00 12.44
N SER A 338 -10.60 -3.03 12.84
CA SER A 338 -10.26 -1.60 12.77
C SER A 338 -9.30 -1.15 13.88
N SER A 339 -9.23 -1.90 14.98
CA SER A 339 -8.43 -1.54 16.14
C SER A 339 -8.01 -2.74 16.99
N ILE A 340 -6.97 -2.56 17.81
CA ILE A 340 -6.53 -3.59 18.78
C ILE A 340 -7.62 -3.97 19.80
N PRO A 341 -8.36 -3.01 20.40
CA PRO A 341 -9.49 -3.35 21.29
C PRO A 341 -10.53 -4.23 20.63
N GLU A 342 -10.88 -3.92 19.38
CA GLU A 342 -11.84 -4.69 18.60
C GLU A 342 -11.31 -6.11 18.31
N ALA A 343 -10.03 -6.26 17.94
CA ALA A 343 -9.41 -7.57 17.74
C ALA A 343 -9.49 -8.45 19.00
N ILE A 344 -9.23 -7.85 20.18
CA ILE A 344 -9.31 -8.53 21.47
C ILE A 344 -10.74 -8.93 21.79
N GLN A 345 -11.72 -8.08 21.49
CA GLN A 345 -13.12 -8.37 21.73
C GLN A 345 -13.61 -9.52 20.84
N TYR A 346 -13.29 -9.52 19.56
CA TYR A 346 -13.59 -10.64 18.66
C TYR A 346 -12.90 -11.93 19.10
N TYR A 347 -11.63 -11.86 19.53
CA TYR A 347 -10.95 -13.04 20.08
C TYR A 347 -11.74 -13.65 21.24
N LYS A 348 -12.22 -12.83 22.19
CA LYS A 348 -13.03 -13.30 23.33
C LYS A 348 -14.36 -13.92 22.89
N LEU A 349 -15.04 -13.30 21.92
CA LEU A 349 -16.31 -13.80 21.38
C LEU A 349 -16.12 -15.16 20.68
N PHE A 350 -15.10 -15.31 19.84
CA PHE A 350 -14.78 -16.59 19.21
C PHE A 350 -14.45 -17.68 20.23
N LYS A 351 -13.66 -17.35 21.28
CA LYS A 351 -13.36 -18.30 22.35
C LYS A 351 -14.58 -18.71 23.16
N ALA A 352 -15.53 -17.79 23.37
CA ALA A 352 -16.75 -18.07 24.12
C ALA A 352 -17.76 -18.91 23.33
N LYS A 353 -17.86 -18.69 22.01
CA LYS A 353 -18.89 -19.27 21.16
C LYS A 353 -18.46 -20.49 20.34
N GLY A 354 -17.17 -20.62 20.03
CA GLY A 354 -16.68 -21.60 19.08
C GLY A 354 -15.50 -22.45 19.53
N ASN A 355 -15.23 -23.50 18.77
CA ASN A 355 -14.11 -24.42 18.98
C ASN A 355 -12.97 -24.22 17.98
N LEU A 356 -12.92 -23.07 17.31
CA LEU A 356 -11.85 -22.75 16.36
C LEU A 356 -10.54 -22.44 17.10
N LYS A 357 -9.43 -22.88 16.53
CA LYS A 357 -8.11 -22.44 16.97
C LYS A 357 -7.86 -21.04 16.42
N ILE A 358 -7.75 -20.06 17.29
CA ILE A 358 -7.62 -18.66 16.94
C ILE A 358 -6.42 -18.02 17.64
N THR A 359 -5.83 -17.03 16.99
CA THR A 359 -4.75 -16.19 17.53
C THR A 359 -5.03 -14.74 17.14
N ALA A 360 -4.89 -13.81 18.08
CA ALA A 360 -4.90 -12.39 17.77
C ALA A 360 -3.46 -11.88 17.66
N LEU A 361 -3.16 -11.19 16.54
CA LEU A 361 -1.87 -10.59 16.25
C LEU A 361 -2.01 -9.08 16.19
N PHE A 362 -1.19 -8.35 16.95
CA PHE A 362 -1.12 -6.90 16.94
C PHE A 362 0.26 -6.43 17.40
N ASP A 363 0.63 -5.20 17.05
CA ASP A 363 1.87 -4.60 17.48
C ASP A 363 1.76 -4.16 18.96
N PRO A 364 2.57 -4.74 19.86
CA PRO A 364 2.53 -4.40 21.29
C PRO A 364 3.11 -3.01 21.58
N SER A 365 3.82 -2.39 20.65
CA SER A 365 4.39 -1.05 20.80
C SER A 365 3.39 0.07 20.54
N ILE A 366 2.23 -0.24 19.93
CA ILE A 366 1.17 0.73 19.68
C ILE A 366 0.47 1.02 21.01
N ASP A 367 0.47 2.29 21.42
CA ASP A 367 -0.25 2.74 22.62
C ASP A 367 -1.76 2.53 22.44
N ASN A 368 -2.30 1.71 23.30
CA ASN A 368 -3.71 1.38 23.36
C ASN A 368 -4.33 1.96 24.63
N ASN A 369 -4.46 3.29 24.70
CA ASN A 369 -4.96 4.04 25.87
C ASN A 369 -4.19 3.72 27.16
N GLY A 370 -2.85 3.65 27.08
CA GLY A 370 -1.96 3.39 28.22
C GLY A 370 -1.93 1.93 28.70
N LYS A 371 -2.51 0.99 27.95
CA LYS A 371 -2.48 -0.44 28.25
C LYS A 371 -1.57 -1.19 27.29
N VAL A 372 -0.46 -1.71 27.78
CA VAL A 372 0.39 -2.62 27.02
C VAL A 372 -0.30 -3.98 26.95
N GLN A 373 -0.52 -4.47 25.72
CA GLN A 373 -1.09 -5.79 25.47
C GLN A 373 -0.10 -6.63 24.65
N PHE A 374 0.05 -7.90 24.99
CA PHE A 374 1.00 -8.77 24.31
C PHE A 374 0.23 -9.83 23.50
N THR A 375 0.65 -10.05 22.26
CA THR A 375 0.09 -11.08 21.38
C THR A 375 0.10 -12.46 22.03
N ARG A 376 1.12 -12.79 22.84
CA ARG A 376 1.23 -14.07 23.59
C ARG A 376 0.03 -14.35 24.52
N ASP A 377 -0.68 -13.32 24.97
CA ASP A 377 -1.83 -13.45 25.86
C ASP A 377 -3.09 -13.92 25.10
N TYR A 378 -3.02 -13.93 23.76
CA TYR A 378 -4.12 -14.22 22.84
C TYR A 378 -3.75 -15.34 21.84
N THR A 379 -2.84 -16.22 22.20
CA THR A 379 -2.54 -17.44 21.45
C THR A 379 -3.40 -18.58 21.96
N GLY A 380 -4.10 -19.26 21.04
CA GLY A 380 -5.02 -20.35 21.35
C GLY A 380 -4.41 -21.72 21.26
#